data_d8827e2ce389b247efb78c38e609a6bd
#
_entry.id   d8827e2ce389b247efb78c38e609a6bd
#
_cell.length_a   1.000
_cell.length_b   1.000
_cell.length_c   1.000
_cell.angle_alpha   90.00
_cell.angle_beta   90.00
_cell.angle_gamma   90.00
#
_symmetry.space_group_name_H-M   'P 1'
#
loop_
_entity.id
_entity.type
_entity.pdbx_description
1 polymer ?
#
loop_
_entity_poly.entity_id
_entity_poly.type
_entity_poly.pdbx_seq_one_letter_code
_entity_poly.pdbx_strand_id
1 'polypeptide(L)'
;MFELMDAYSQSAVIKVIGVGGGGGNAVAHMVAVGIDGVEFMCINTDAQALKHAKVKTALQIGCNITKGLGAGADPEVGRQAAMEDRDRIIELIEGCDMLFITAGMGGGTGTGATPVVAQVAKELGILTVAVVTKPFEMEGNKRSCVADNGIAELSKYCDSLITIPNQKLLTVLGAQTTLLDAFKAANQVLQGAVQGIAELITRPGLINVDFADVRTVMAETGMAMMGSGAASGEGRARAAAEAAVSSPLLEDINLAGAHGILVNVSAGMDLSIGEFQEVGQIVKQFASDDATVVVGTVIDPELSNQVRVTVVATGLGRVAAAARPPLAAPREREPLGARERDTRGVEPMRVVRRAPLSSSDYAALDKPTVQRQRAVGDGLRAESDPEELLDIPAFLRRQAD
;
A
#
# COMPACT_ATOMS: atom_id res chain seq x y z
N MET A 1 12.69 -14.34 49.55
CA MET A 1 12.81 -12.98 48.94
C MET A 1 12.72 -13.17 47.45
N PHE A 2 11.56 -12.95 46.88
CA PHE A 2 11.40 -13.04 45.42
C PHE A 2 11.79 -11.67 44.88
N GLU A 3 12.90 -11.59 44.16
CA GLU A 3 13.18 -10.43 43.32
C GLU A 3 12.15 -10.42 42.20
N LEU A 4 11.31 -9.38 42.16
CA LEU A 4 10.54 -9.02 40.98
C LEU A 4 11.58 -8.67 39.91
N MET A 5 11.76 -9.57 38.94
CA MET A 5 12.42 -9.18 37.73
C MET A 5 11.60 -7.99 37.16
N ASP A 6 12.27 -6.88 36.97
CA ASP A 6 11.68 -5.73 36.27
C ASP A 6 11.08 -6.25 34.97
N ALA A 7 9.76 -6.42 34.95
CA ALA A 7 9.05 -6.70 33.73
C ALA A 7 9.18 -5.45 32.86
N TYR A 8 10.07 -5.50 31.89
CA TYR A 8 10.11 -4.52 30.82
C TYR A 8 8.77 -4.62 30.07
N SER A 9 7.79 -3.86 30.50
CA SER A 9 6.61 -3.60 29.69
C SER A 9 7.02 -2.59 28.60
N GLN A 10 7.75 -3.06 27.60
CA GLN A 10 7.97 -2.25 26.40
C GLN A 10 6.64 -2.21 25.64
N SER A 11 5.95 -1.08 25.75
CA SER A 11 4.86 -0.78 24.83
C SER A 11 5.44 -0.65 23.41
N ALA A 12 4.75 -1.21 22.42
CA ALA A 12 5.17 -1.10 21.03
C ALA A 12 5.33 0.38 20.62
N VAL A 13 6.43 0.72 19.97
CA VAL A 13 6.71 2.06 19.46
C VAL A 13 6.03 2.24 18.11
N ILE A 14 5.01 3.09 18.07
CA ILE A 14 4.22 3.37 16.86
C ILE A 14 4.55 4.77 16.36
N LYS A 15 4.94 4.88 15.09
CA LYS A 15 5.21 6.14 14.42
C LYS A 15 4.25 6.35 13.25
N VAL A 16 3.83 7.60 13.03
CA VAL A 16 3.00 8.02 11.89
C VAL A 16 3.73 9.07 11.10
N ILE A 17 3.98 8.80 9.83
CA ILE A 17 4.66 9.71 8.93
C ILE A 17 3.70 10.22 7.85
N GLY A 18 3.52 11.53 7.81
CA GLY A 18 2.83 12.22 6.72
C GLY A 18 3.82 12.62 5.63
N VAL A 19 3.62 12.08 4.42
CA VAL A 19 4.50 12.34 3.27
C VAL A 19 3.83 13.28 2.28
N GLY A 20 4.52 14.39 1.97
CA GLY A 20 4.04 15.45 1.08
C GLY A 20 2.91 16.29 1.69
N GLY A 21 2.29 17.16 0.90
CA GLY A 21 1.28 18.11 1.39
C GLY A 21 0.03 17.41 1.93
N GLY A 22 -0.51 16.40 1.22
CA GLY A 22 -1.70 15.67 1.67
C GLY A 22 -1.45 14.90 2.97
N GLY A 23 -0.31 14.18 3.05
CA GLY A 23 0.08 13.48 4.27
C GLY A 23 0.32 14.41 5.46
N GLY A 24 0.97 15.57 5.22
CA GLY A 24 1.17 16.59 6.25
C GLY A 24 -0.14 17.15 6.81
N ASN A 25 -1.14 17.37 5.94
CA ASN A 25 -2.48 17.82 6.37
C ASN A 25 -3.20 16.75 7.19
N ALA A 26 -3.10 15.48 6.80
CA ALA A 26 -3.69 14.38 7.54
C ALA A 26 -3.06 14.25 8.94
N VAL A 27 -1.73 14.29 9.03
CA VAL A 27 -1.02 14.25 10.32
C VAL A 27 -1.34 15.47 11.18
N ALA A 28 -1.42 16.66 10.60
CA ALA A 28 -1.83 17.86 11.35
C ALA A 28 -3.24 17.71 11.96
N HIS A 29 -4.14 17.05 11.25
CA HIS A 29 -5.49 16.72 11.75
C HIS A 29 -5.42 15.69 12.90
N MET A 30 -4.63 14.62 12.75
CA MET A 30 -4.43 13.58 13.78
C MET A 30 -3.84 14.15 15.07
N VAL A 31 -2.85 15.05 14.96
CA VAL A 31 -2.25 15.76 16.10
C VAL A 31 -3.27 16.64 16.82
N ALA A 32 -4.16 17.31 16.07
CA ALA A 32 -5.18 18.17 16.65
C ALA A 32 -6.24 17.40 17.43
N VAL A 33 -6.53 16.16 17.04
CA VAL A 33 -7.46 15.26 17.74
C VAL A 33 -6.80 14.60 18.96
N GLY A 34 -5.47 14.38 18.92
CA GLY A 34 -4.70 13.78 20.01
C GLY A 34 -4.88 12.27 20.08
N ILE A 35 -4.10 11.53 19.28
CA ILE A 35 -4.03 10.06 19.39
C ILE A 35 -2.88 9.73 20.34
N ASP A 36 -3.18 9.07 21.46
CA ASP A 36 -2.21 8.73 22.50
C ASP A 36 -1.27 7.58 22.08
N GLY A 37 -0.04 7.64 22.55
CA GLY A 37 0.94 6.55 22.36
C GLY A 37 1.53 6.47 20.95
N VAL A 38 1.37 7.52 20.13
CA VAL A 38 1.84 7.59 18.73
C VAL A 38 2.74 8.79 18.51
N GLU A 39 3.87 8.60 17.85
CA GLU A 39 4.75 9.69 17.43
C GLU A 39 4.41 10.16 16.02
N PHE A 40 4.17 11.48 15.87
CA PHE A 40 3.80 12.10 14.60
C PHE A 40 4.95 12.82 13.96
N MET A 41 5.14 12.59 12.65
CA MET A 41 6.22 13.16 11.85
C MET A 41 5.71 13.58 10.48
N CYS A 42 6.39 14.55 9.85
CA CYS A 42 6.10 14.95 8.48
C CYS A 42 7.37 14.98 7.64
N ILE A 43 7.27 14.48 6.42
CA ILE A 43 8.31 14.52 5.39
C ILE A 43 7.77 15.29 4.18
N ASN A 44 8.50 16.28 3.70
CA ASN A 44 8.11 17.03 2.50
C ASN A 44 9.33 17.61 1.78
N THR A 45 9.18 17.85 0.48
CA THR A 45 10.12 18.63 -0.34
C THR A 45 9.84 20.14 -0.29
N ASP A 46 8.64 20.54 0.20
CA ASP A 46 8.23 21.94 0.34
C ASP A 46 8.51 22.44 1.77
N ALA A 47 9.45 23.36 1.88
CA ALA A 47 9.86 23.95 3.15
C ALA A 47 8.74 24.80 3.79
N GLN A 48 7.87 25.43 2.99
CA GLN A 48 6.76 26.24 3.51
C GLN A 48 5.69 25.35 4.13
N ALA A 49 5.34 24.26 3.46
CA ALA A 49 4.38 23.29 3.99
C ALA A 49 4.85 22.70 5.33
N LEU A 50 6.15 22.41 5.48
CA LEU A 50 6.72 21.92 6.74
C LEU A 50 6.67 22.94 7.88
N LYS A 51 6.85 24.23 7.59
CA LYS A 51 6.74 25.29 8.63
C LYS A 51 5.32 25.38 9.21
N HIS A 52 4.31 25.01 8.44
CA HIS A 52 2.91 25.00 8.88
C HIS A 52 2.49 23.67 9.50
N ALA A 53 3.30 22.63 9.36
CA ALA A 53 3.06 21.35 10.00
C ALA A 53 3.20 21.48 11.52
N LYS A 54 2.13 21.20 12.27
CA LYS A 54 2.11 21.29 13.75
C LYS A 54 2.63 20.00 14.38
N VAL A 55 3.76 19.48 13.91
CA VAL A 55 4.39 18.25 14.41
C VAL A 55 5.70 18.57 15.11
N LYS A 56 6.10 17.71 16.06
CA LYS A 56 7.38 17.86 16.76
C LYS A 56 8.56 17.56 15.83
N THR A 57 8.41 16.63 14.91
CA THR A 57 9.47 16.17 14.02
C THR A 57 9.07 16.38 12.57
N ALA A 58 9.84 17.19 11.85
CA ALA A 58 9.63 17.50 10.44
C ALA A 58 10.93 17.34 9.67
N LEU A 59 10.91 16.58 8.57
CA LEU A 59 12.07 16.33 7.73
C LEU A 59 11.85 16.94 6.34
N GLN A 60 12.67 17.90 5.97
CA GLN A 60 12.75 18.36 4.59
C GLN A 60 13.68 17.43 3.80
N ILE A 61 13.20 16.92 2.67
CA ILE A 61 13.94 16.04 1.78
C ILE A 61 14.20 16.69 0.43
N GLY A 62 15.28 16.26 -0.25
CA GLY A 62 15.64 16.69 -1.58
C GLY A 62 15.99 18.17 -1.69
N CYS A 63 16.73 18.69 -0.71
CA CYS A 63 17.09 20.12 -0.68
C CYS A 63 17.91 20.54 -1.91
N ASN A 64 18.79 19.70 -2.43
CA ASN A 64 19.59 20.00 -3.61
C ASN A 64 18.78 19.93 -4.90
N ILE A 65 17.77 19.05 -4.95
CA ILE A 65 16.93 18.82 -6.14
C ILE A 65 15.83 19.88 -6.22
N THR A 66 15.09 20.11 -5.14
CA THR A 66 13.87 20.94 -5.14
C THR A 66 14.10 22.36 -4.62
N LYS A 67 15.21 22.62 -3.94
CA LYS A 67 15.52 23.90 -3.27
C LYS A 67 14.42 24.36 -2.31
N GLY A 68 13.65 23.41 -1.76
CA GLY A 68 12.54 23.68 -0.86
C GLY A 68 11.25 24.18 -1.51
N LEU A 69 11.16 24.13 -2.84
CA LEU A 69 9.98 24.60 -3.61
C LEU A 69 8.97 23.49 -3.91
N GLY A 70 9.22 22.27 -3.42
CA GLY A 70 8.38 21.11 -3.70
C GLY A 70 8.77 20.34 -4.96
N ALA A 71 8.19 19.16 -5.16
CA ALA A 71 8.42 18.28 -6.32
C ALA A 71 7.46 18.55 -7.48
N GLY A 72 6.59 19.56 -7.38
CA GLY A 72 5.56 19.82 -8.38
C GLY A 72 4.62 18.61 -8.52
N ALA A 73 4.22 18.31 -9.76
CA ALA A 73 3.38 17.16 -10.08
C ALA A 73 4.21 15.98 -10.65
N ASP A 74 5.52 15.95 -10.37
CA ASP A 74 6.43 14.91 -10.86
C ASP A 74 6.86 13.96 -9.75
N PRO A 75 6.34 12.69 -9.74
CA PRO A 75 6.72 11.70 -8.75
C PRO A 75 8.20 11.30 -8.81
N GLU A 76 8.83 11.39 -9.97
CA GLU A 76 10.25 11.01 -10.09
C GLU A 76 11.14 12.00 -9.31
N VAL A 77 10.82 13.29 -9.34
CA VAL A 77 11.48 14.30 -8.50
C VAL A 77 11.26 14.00 -7.01
N GLY A 78 10.03 13.60 -6.63
CA GLY A 78 9.73 13.19 -5.26
C GLY A 78 10.52 11.95 -4.81
N ARG A 79 10.65 10.97 -5.69
CA ARG A 79 11.43 9.75 -5.46
C ARG A 79 12.92 10.07 -5.28
N GLN A 80 13.49 10.84 -6.17
CA GLN A 80 14.89 11.25 -6.10
C GLN A 80 15.18 12.06 -4.83
N ALA A 81 14.27 12.97 -4.44
CA ALA A 81 14.36 13.73 -3.21
C ALA A 81 14.40 12.82 -1.96
N ALA A 82 13.58 11.76 -1.92
CA ALA A 82 13.62 10.81 -0.82
C ALA A 82 14.87 9.92 -0.84
N MET A 83 15.37 9.56 -2.01
CA MET A 83 16.63 8.82 -2.15
C MET A 83 17.85 9.64 -1.73
N GLU A 84 17.87 10.94 -1.99
CA GLU A 84 18.94 11.84 -1.55
C GLU A 84 19.09 11.87 0.00
N ASP A 85 17.95 11.88 0.71
CA ASP A 85 17.91 11.95 2.17
C ASP A 85 17.58 10.60 2.84
N ARG A 86 17.88 9.48 2.16
CA ARG A 86 17.53 8.13 2.62
C ARG A 86 18.06 7.83 4.02
N ASP A 87 19.30 8.18 4.31
CA ASP A 87 19.92 7.95 5.62
C ASP A 87 19.20 8.72 6.74
N ARG A 88 18.75 9.93 6.48
CA ARG A 88 17.95 10.73 7.43
C ARG A 88 16.55 10.13 7.63
N ILE A 89 15.99 9.48 6.61
CA ILE A 89 14.73 8.75 6.75
C ILE A 89 14.95 7.52 7.64
N ILE A 90 16.06 6.78 7.48
CA ILE A 90 16.42 5.67 8.35
C ILE A 90 16.50 6.13 9.81
N GLU A 91 17.28 7.17 10.11
CA GLU A 91 17.40 7.72 11.46
C GLU A 91 16.04 8.11 12.07
N LEU A 92 15.12 8.61 11.24
CA LEU A 92 13.80 9.04 11.67
C LEU A 92 12.90 7.89 12.12
N ILE A 93 12.98 6.74 11.43
CA ILE A 93 12.09 5.60 11.67
C ILE A 93 12.75 4.47 12.47
N GLU A 94 14.04 4.53 12.70
CA GLU A 94 14.77 3.54 13.48
C GLU A 94 14.16 3.36 14.88
N GLY A 95 14.12 2.09 15.33
CA GLY A 95 13.60 1.73 16.65
C GLY A 95 12.08 1.76 16.79
N CYS A 96 11.30 1.91 15.68
CA CYS A 96 9.86 1.72 15.75
C CYS A 96 9.46 0.28 15.40
N ASP A 97 8.40 -0.22 16.05
CA ASP A 97 7.83 -1.55 15.80
C ASP A 97 6.80 -1.51 14.67
N MET A 98 6.08 -0.38 14.53
CA MET A 98 5.05 -0.18 13.53
C MET A 98 5.11 1.23 12.96
N LEU A 99 5.07 1.31 11.63
CA LEU A 99 5.07 2.56 10.89
C LEU A 99 3.78 2.71 10.07
N PHE A 100 3.02 3.75 10.40
CA PHE A 100 1.95 4.23 9.52
C PHE A 100 2.51 5.27 8.56
N ILE A 101 2.26 5.09 7.27
CA ILE A 101 2.61 6.06 6.24
C ILE A 101 1.33 6.64 5.65
N THR A 102 1.11 7.93 5.79
CA THR A 102 -0.04 8.60 5.19
C THR A 102 0.39 9.57 4.10
N ALA A 103 -0.27 9.52 2.96
CA ALA A 103 0.02 10.37 1.82
C ALA A 103 -1.21 10.59 0.92
N GLY A 104 -1.28 11.76 0.30
CA GLY A 104 -2.18 11.99 -0.84
C GLY A 104 -1.45 11.60 -2.13
N MET A 105 -1.99 10.62 -2.84
CA MET A 105 -1.42 10.14 -4.10
C MET A 105 -1.83 11.05 -5.27
N GLY A 106 -1.04 11.03 -6.34
CA GLY A 106 -1.30 11.83 -7.55
C GLY A 106 -0.52 13.14 -7.64
N GLY A 107 0.22 13.52 -6.59
CA GLY A 107 1.19 14.63 -6.61
C GLY A 107 2.63 14.13 -6.79
N GLY A 108 3.60 15.04 -6.72
CA GLY A 108 5.02 14.69 -6.86
C GLY A 108 5.57 14.03 -5.59
N THR A 109 5.62 14.78 -4.49
CA THR A 109 6.26 14.33 -3.23
C THR A 109 5.56 13.11 -2.63
N GLY A 110 4.22 13.19 -2.41
CA GLY A 110 3.47 12.09 -1.80
C GLY A 110 3.59 10.79 -2.60
N THR A 111 3.44 10.87 -3.94
CA THR A 111 3.47 9.68 -4.79
C THR A 111 4.88 9.10 -4.94
N GLY A 112 5.90 9.95 -5.07
CA GLY A 112 7.27 9.52 -5.34
C GLY A 112 8.06 9.14 -4.09
N ALA A 113 7.90 9.89 -3.00
CA ALA A 113 8.68 9.65 -1.78
C ALA A 113 8.11 8.51 -0.90
N THR A 114 6.77 8.31 -0.90
CA THR A 114 6.14 7.30 -0.05
C THR A 114 6.65 5.88 -0.29
N PRO A 115 6.83 5.39 -1.53
CA PRO A 115 7.41 4.07 -1.78
C PRO A 115 8.85 3.93 -1.25
N VAL A 116 9.65 5.01 -1.28
CA VAL A 116 11.03 5.00 -0.74
C VAL A 116 11.00 4.87 0.78
N VAL A 117 10.13 5.63 1.47
CA VAL A 117 9.95 5.51 2.93
C VAL A 117 9.51 4.10 3.31
N ALA A 118 8.55 3.52 2.58
CA ALA A 118 8.08 2.15 2.80
C ALA A 118 9.17 1.11 2.54
N GLN A 119 10.00 1.30 1.51
CA GLN A 119 11.14 0.44 1.23
C GLN A 119 12.14 0.45 2.39
N VAL A 120 12.48 1.62 2.91
CA VAL A 120 13.39 1.76 4.06
C VAL A 120 12.81 1.05 5.29
N ALA A 121 11.52 1.23 5.57
CA ALA A 121 10.85 0.57 6.70
C ALA A 121 10.88 -0.96 6.55
N LYS A 122 10.62 -1.47 5.36
CA LYS A 122 10.70 -2.91 5.06
C LYS A 122 12.10 -3.48 5.26
N GLU A 123 13.13 -2.75 4.84
CA GLU A 123 14.54 -3.18 5.02
C GLU A 123 14.93 -3.24 6.51
N LEU A 124 14.34 -2.38 7.35
CA LEU A 124 14.51 -2.39 8.80
C LEU A 124 13.62 -3.43 9.52
N GLY A 125 12.75 -4.14 8.81
CA GLY A 125 11.84 -5.13 9.37
C GLY A 125 10.69 -4.55 10.20
N ILE A 126 10.36 -3.27 9.98
CA ILE A 126 9.28 -2.54 10.64
C ILE A 126 7.95 -2.91 9.98
N LEU A 127 6.93 -3.24 10.79
CA LEU A 127 5.56 -3.46 10.28
C LEU A 127 5.05 -2.18 9.64
N THR A 128 4.84 -2.21 8.32
CA THR A 128 4.53 -1.01 7.54
C THR A 128 3.10 -1.03 7.02
N VAL A 129 2.29 -0.10 7.49
CA VAL A 129 0.90 0.09 7.06
C VAL A 129 0.78 1.44 6.36
N ALA A 130 0.49 1.42 5.07
CA ALA A 130 0.25 2.64 4.32
C ALA A 130 -1.25 2.95 4.24
N VAL A 131 -1.64 4.17 4.57
CA VAL A 131 -3.02 4.67 4.47
C VAL A 131 -3.01 5.89 3.57
N VAL A 132 -3.43 5.71 2.31
CA VAL A 132 -3.27 6.72 1.27
C VAL A 132 -4.60 7.07 0.61
N THR A 133 -4.72 8.33 0.16
CA THR A 133 -5.90 8.78 -0.56
C THR A 133 -5.65 8.84 -2.07
N LYS A 134 -6.66 8.44 -2.84
CA LYS A 134 -6.73 8.71 -4.29
C LYS A 134 -7.40 10.06 -4.53
N PRO A 135 -6.94 10.82 -5.54
CA PRO A 135 -7.52 12.13 -5.84
C PRO A 135 -8.99 12.03 -6.25
N PHE A 136 -9.72 13.13 -6.10
CA PHE A 136 -11.05 13.28 -6.68
C PHE A 136 -10.98 13.30 -8.21
N GLU A 137 -12.03 12.86 -8.90
CA GLU A 137 -12.12 12.89 -10.37
C GLU A 137 -11.96 14.30 -10.94
N MET A 138 -12.45 15.32 -10.21
CA MET A 138 -12.30 16.72 -10.58
C MET A 138 -10.85 17.22 -10.63
N GLU A 139 -9.91 16.51 -9.98
CA GLU A 139 -8.48 16.83 -10.01
C GLU A 139 -7.81 16.41 -11.32
N GLY A 140 -8.50 15.63 -12.14
CA GLY A 140 -8.13 15.26 -13.51
C GLY A 140 -7.50 13.88 -13.65
N ASN A 141 -7.72 13.26 -14.81
CA ASN A 141 -7.31 11.89 -15.12
C ASN A 141 -5.79 11.67 -15.04
N LYS A 142 -4.97 12.67 -15.39
CA LYS A 142 -3.52 12.56 -15.30
C LYS A 142 -3.09 12.32 -13.84
N ARG A 143 -3.72 13.03 -12.89
CA ARG A 143 -3.44 12.91 -11.47
C ARG A 143 -3.88 11.56 -10.93
N SER A 144 -5.02 11.04 -11.40
CA SER A 144 -5.50 9.70 -11.07
C SER A 144 -4.55 8.59 -11.56
N CYS A 145 -4.10 8.66 -12.82
CA CYS A 145 -3.13 7.70 -13.36
C CYS A 145 -1.79 7.71 -12.58
N VAL A 146 -1.31 8.90 -12.19
CA VAL A 146 -0.11 9.05 -11.37
C VAL A 146 -0.32 8.41 -10.00
N ALA A 147 -1.51 8.58 -9.39
CA ALA A 147 -1.86 7.96 -8.13
C ALA A 147 -1.87 6.43 -8.23
N ASP A 148 -2.49 5.87 -9.27
CA ASP A 148 -2.58 4.42 -9.48
C ASP A 148 -1.20 3.79 -9.64
N ASN A 149 -0.31 4.42 -10.41
CA ASN A 149 1.07 3.95 -10.56
C ASN A 149 1.84 4.00 -9.23
N GLY A 150 1.67 5.08 -8.46
CA GLY A 150 2.30 5.22 -7.14
C GLY A 150 1.79 4.20 -6.12
N ILE A 151 0.50 3.91 -6.12
CA ILE A 151 -0.13 2.87 -5.29
C ILE A 151 0.41 1.48 -5.66
N ALA A 152 0.52 1.18 -6.96
CA ALA A 152 1.09 -0.08 -7.44
C ALA A 152 2.57 -0.24 -7.06
N GLU A 153 3.35 0.84 -7.04
CA GLU A 153 4.74 0.81 -6.57
C GLU A 153 4.80 0.63 -5.05
N LEU A 154 3.99 1.40 -4.30
CA LEU A 154 3.93 1.35 -2.84
C LEU A 154 3.54 -0.04 -2.31
N SER A 155 2.61 -0.73 -2.98
CA SER A 155 2.15 -2.08 -2.59
C SER A 155 3.25 -3.14 -2.54
N LYS A 156 4.39 -2.92 -3.19
CA LYS A 156 5.54 -3.84 -3.15
C LYS A 156 6.31 -3.81 -1.84
N TYR A 157 6.18 -2.71 -1.10
CA TYR A 157 6.99 -2.44 0.10
C TYR A 157 6.18 -2.41 1.38
N CYS A 158 4.87 -2.26 1.33
CA CYS A 158 4.00 -2.28 2.52
C CYS A 158 3.54 -3.70 2.85
N ASP A 159 3.34 -3.98 4.13
CA ASP A 159 2.68 -5.19 4.61
C ASP A 159 1.16 -5.07 4.36
N SER A 160 0.58 -3.94 4.71
CA SER A 160 -0.81 -3.59 4.42
C SER A 160 -0.91 -2.24 3.73
N LEU A 161 -1.75 -2.15 2.69
CA LEU A 161 -2.01 -0.92 1.96
C LEU A 161 -3.50 -0.61 1.93
N ILE A 162 -3.91 0.40 2.72
CA ILE A 162 -5.28 0.92 2.76
C ILE A 162 -5.40 2.08 1.79
N THR A 163 -6.22 1.93 0.77
CA THR A 163 -6.47 2.97 -0.24
C THR A 163 -7.85 3.57 -0.06
N ILE A 164 -7.93 4.89 0.10
CA ILE A 164 -9.17 5.64 0.29
C ILE A 164 -9.46 6.44 -0.98
N PRO A 165 -10.43 6.00 -1.82
CA PRO A 165 -10.86 6.79 -2.97
C PRO A 165 -11.68 8.00 -2.51
N ASN A 166 -11.12 9.22 -2.65
CA ASN A 166 -11.83 10.44 -2.23
C ASN A 166 -13.19 10.59 -2.93
N GLN A 167 -13.34 10.07 -4.15
CA GLN A 167 -14.58 10.10 -4.90
C GLN A 167 -15.74 9.39 -4.16
N LYS A 168 -15.43 8.26 -3.48
CA LYS A 168 -16.41 7.51 -2.68
C LYS A 168 -16.91 8.32 -1.46
N LEU A 169 -16.12 9.24 -0.95
CA LEU A 169 -16.55 10.12 0.16
C LEU A 169 -17.65 11.08 -0.27
N LEU A 170 -17.65 11.53 -1.52
CA LEU A 170 -18.69 12.43 -2.04
C LEU A 170 -20.08 11.78 -2.08
N THR A 171 -20.15 10.45 -2.22
CA THR A 171 -21.44 9.74 -2.19
C THR A 171 -22.10 9.82 -0.83
N VAL A 172 -21.31 9.89 0.25
CA VAL A 172 -21.79 10.02 1.63
C VAL A 172 -22.08 11.48 1.98
N LEU A 173 -21.18 12.38 1.58
CA LEU A 173 -21.25 13.79 1.96
C LEU A 173 -22.31 14.58 1.17
N GLY A 174 -22.63 14.11 -0.04
CA GLY A 174 -23.58 14.75 -0.93
C GLY A 174 -23.01 15.93 -1.74
N ALA A 175 -23.69 16.29 -2.82
CA ALA A 175 -23.22 17.27 -3.82
C ALA A 175 -23.14 18.73 -3.30
N GLN A 176 -23.74 19.05 -2.16
CA GLN A 176 -23.71 20.40 -1.57
C GLN A 176 -22.50 20.62 -0.63
N THR A 177 -21.66 19.62 -0.44
CA THR A 177 -20.49 19.70 0.44
C THR A 177 -19.44 20.64 -0.15
N THR A 178 -18.86 21.51 0.68
CA THR A 178 -17.78 22.38 0.23
C THR A 178 -16.51 21.57 -0.03
N LEU A 179 -15.65 22.06 -0.93
CA LEU A 179 -14.36 21.42 -1.20
C LEU A 179 -13.51 21.26 0.08
N LEU A 180 -13.54 22.25 0.95
CA LEU A 180 -12.85 22.21 2.23
C LEU A 180 -13.36 21.09 3.13
N ASP A 181 -14.66 20.90 3.20
CA ASP A 181 -15.28 19.85 4.03
C ASP A 181 -15.03 18.46 3.42
N ALA A 182 -14.97 18.34 2.10
CA ALA A 182 -14.60 17.10 1.44
C ALA A 182 -13.16 16.66 1.79
N PHE A 183 -12.20 17.60 1.80
CA PHE A 183 -10.83 17.30 2.24
C PHE A 183 -10.73 17.04 3.75
N LYS A 184 -11.53 17.74 4.58
CA LYS A 184 -11.60 17.42 6.01
C LYS A 184 -12.12 16.00 6.24
N ALA A 185 -13.18 15.59 5.52
CA ALA A 185 -13.70 14.23 5.60
C ALA A 185 -12.67 13.19 5.18
N ALA A 186 -11.88 13.44 4.11
CA ALA A 186 -10.77 12.57 3.75
C ALA A 186 -9.74 12.44 4.87
N ASN A 187 -9.36 13.56 5.52
CA ASN A 187 -8.45 13.52 6.66
C ASN A 187 -9.05 12.80 7.88
N GLN A 188 -10.36 12.92 8.12
CA GLN A 188 -11.06 12.20 9.19
C GLN A 188 -11.04 10.69 8.96
N VAL A 189 -11.20 10.25 7.71
CA VAL A 189 -11.10 8.81 7.37
C VAL A 189 -9.69 8.30 7.58
N LEU A 190 -8.66 9.04 7.13
CA LEU A 190 -7.25 8.71 7.39
C LEU A 190 -6.96 8.64 8.89
N GLN A 191 -7.46 9.61 9.66
CA GLN A 191 -7.35 9.61 11.11
C GLN A 191 -8.03 8.39 11.73
N GLY A 192 -9.28 8.10 11.34
CA GLY A 192 -10.03 6.95 11.85
C GLY A 192 -9.32 5.62 11.60
N ALA A 193 -8.65 5.48 10.44
CA ALA A 193 -7.84 4.32 10.11
C ALA A 193 -6.67 4.13 11.08
N VAL A 194 -5.85 5.17 11.22
CA VAL A 194 -4.69 5.14 12.11
C VAL A 194 -5.12 4.98 13.57
N GLN A 195 -6.12 5.76 14.00
CA GLN A 195 -6.62 5.73 15.37
C GLN A 195 -7.20 4.37 15.73
N GLY A 196 -8.03 3.79 14.86
CA GLY A 196 -8.68 2.51 15.12
C GLY A 196 -7.71 1.35 15.31
N ILE A 197 -6.55 1.38 14.62
CA ILE A 197 -5.51 0.36 14.76
C ILE A 197 -4.59 0.68 15.94
N ALA A 198 -4.15 1.94 16.08
CA ALA A 198 -3.22 2.36 17.12
C ALA A 198 -3.83 2.20 18.53
N GLU A 199 -5.11 2.57 18.71
CA GLU A 199 -5.79 2.46 20.01
C GLU A 199 -5.84 1.02 20.53
N LEU A 200 -5.98 0.01 19.66
CA LEU A 200 -5.97 -1.40 20.06
C LEU A 200 -4.65 -1.82 20.74
N ILE A 201 -3.55 -1.17 20.36
CA ILE A 201 -2.19 -1.48 20.82
C ILE A 201 -1.84 -0.60 22.02
N THR A 202 -2.22 0.69 21.99
CA THR A 202 -1.75 1.70 22.96
C THR A 202 -2.67 1.88 24.14
N ARG A 203 -3.98 1.60 23.99
CA ARG A 203 -4.97 1.79 25.06
C ARG A 203 -5.42 0.46 25.65
N PRO A 204 -5.42 0.32 26.98
CA PRO A 204 -5.96 -0.88 27.62
C PRO A 204 -7.48 -0.96 27.39
N GLY A 205 -7.94 -2.13 26.98
CA GLY A 205 -9.37 -2.45 26.81
C GLY A 205 -9.82 -3.56 27.77
N LEU A 206 -11.07 -3.98 27.66
CA LEU A 206 -11.58 -5.16 28.36
C LEU A 206 -11.08 -6.44 27.70
N ILE A 207 -10.91 -6.42 26.39
CA ILE A 207 -10.30 -7.49 25.61
C ILE A 207 -9.11 -6.85 24.90
N ASN A 208 -7.93 -7.11 25.44
CA ASN A 208 -6.70 -6.59 24.85
C ASN A 208 -6.29 -7.46 23.65
N VAL A 209 -5.88 -6.77 22.60
CA VAL A 209 -5.21 -7.38 21.46
C VAL A 209 -3.73 -7.04 21.60
N ASP A 210 -2.87 -8.05 21.61
CA ASP A 210 -1.45 -7.80 21.67
C ASP A 210 -0.89 -7.39 20.29
N PHE A 211 0.31 -6.80 20.30
CA PHE A 211 0.93 -6.34 19.05
C PHE A 211 1.23 -7.50 18.09
N ALA A 212 1.46 -8.71 18.60
CA ALA A 212 1.74 -9.88 17.77
C ALA A 212 0.50 -10.31 16.97
N ASP A 213 -0.70 -10.21 17.56
CA ASP A 213 -1.97 -10.49 16.87
C ASP A 213 -2.24 -9.45 15.77
N VAL A 214 -2.05 -8.16 16.10
CA VAL A 214 -2.16 -7.09 15.08
C VAL A 214 -1.17 -7.31 13.94
N ARG A 215 0.08 -7.63 14.27
CA ARG A 215 1.12 -7.94 13.28
C ARG A 215 0.70 -9.10 12.37
N THR A 216 0.16 -10.16 12.93
CA THR A 216 -0.27 -11.34 12.16
C THR A 216 -1.37 -10.98 11.15
N VAL A 217 -2.39 -10.23 11.57
CA VAL A 217 -3.48 -9.80 10.68
C VAL A 217 -2.99 -8.79 9.65
N MET A 218 -2.16 -7.83 10.05
CA MET A 218 -1.70 -6.74 9.16
C MET A 218 -0.56 -7.16 8.23
N ALA A 219 0.17 -8.25 8.54
CA ALA A 219 1.20 -8.82 7.67
C ALA A 219 0.63 -9.69 6.54
N GLU A 220 -0.68 -9.94 6.51
CA GLU A 220 -1.35 -10.54 5.35
C GLU A 220 -1.19 -9.62 4.14
N THR A 221 -0.16 -9.93 3.34
CA THR A 221 0.28 -9.08 2.22
C THR A 221 -0.84 -8.87 1.20
N GLY A 222 -1.14 -7.62 0.87
CA GLY A 222 -2.13 -7.29 -0.14
C GLY A 222 -2.80 -5.94 0.10
N MET A 223 -3.86 -5.72 -0.67
CA MET A 223 -4.73 -4.57 -0.41
C MET A 223 -5.50 -4.82 0.89
N ALA A 224 -5.60 -3.77 1.68
CA ALA A 224 -6.45 -3.72 2.84
C ALA A 224 -7.51 -2.63 2.66
N MET A 225 -8.66 -2.86 3.26
CA MET A 225 -9.75 -1.90 3.25
C MET A 225 -10.29 -1.71 4.66
N MET A 226 -10.89 -0.56 4.89
CA MET A 226 -11.47 -0.26 6.19
C MET A 226 -12.86 0.33 6.07
N GLY A 227 -13.66 0.06 7.09
CA GLY A 227 -14.90 0.75 7.31
C GLY A 227 -15.01 1.16 8.79
N SER A 228 -15.67 2.28 9.05
CA SER A 228 -15.92 2.74 10.39
C SER A 228 -17.37 3.19 10.51
N GLY A 229 -18.02 2.81 11.59
CA GLY A 229 -19.38 3.22 11.92
C GLY A 229 -19.46 3.64 13.38
N ALA A 230 -20.31 4.61 13.68
CA ALA A 230 -20.59 5.06 15.04
C ALA A 230 -22.10 5.22 15.22
N ALA A 231 -22.61 4.78 16.36
CA ALA A 231 -24.01 4.93 16.70
C ALA A 231 -24.19 5.15 18.20
N SER A 232 -25.32 5.73 18.57
CA SER A 232 -25.69 6.03 19.97
C SER A 232 -27.11 5.58 20.27
N GLY A 233 -27.41 5.33 21.54
CA GLY A 233 -28.75 4.94 22.00
C GLY A 233 -29.02 3.43 21.92
N GLU A 234 -30.29 3.04 21.88
CA GLU A 234 -30.69 1.63 21.83
C GLU A 234 -30.29 0.97 20.50
N GLY A 235 -29.71 -0.24 20.54
CA GLY A 235 -29.25 -0.95 19.34
C GLY A 235 -27.98 -0.35 18.69
N ARG A 236 -27.25 0.52 19.41
CA ARG A 236 -26.05 1.23 18.93
C ARG A 236 -24.98 0.29 18.40
N ALA A 237 -24.77 -0.86 19.03
CA ALA A 237 -23.75 -1.82 18.63
C ALA A 237 -24.03 -2.40 17.25
N ARG A 238 -25.28 -2.82 17.00
CA ARG A 238 -25.73 -3.29 15.69
C ARG A 238 -25.59 -2.20 14.63
N ALA A 239 -26.15 -1.03 14.89
CA ALA A 239 -26.15 0.08 13.95
C ALA A 239 -24.71 0.52 13.60
N ALA A 240 -23.80 0.56 14.57
CA ALA A 240 -22.39 0.89 14.35
C ALA A 240 -21.68 -0.18 13.52
N ALA A 241 -21.91 -1.47 13.82
CA ALA A 241 -21.29 -2.58 13.08
C ALA A 241 -21.81 -2.64 11.63
N GLU A 242 -23.12 -2.54 11.42
CA GLU A 242 -23.71 -2.50 10.08
C GLU A 242 -23.19 -1.29 9.27
N ALA A 243 -23.09 -0.11 9.89
CA ALA A 243 -22.54 1.08 9.26
C ALA A 243 -21.05 0.91 8.90
N ALA A 244 -20.27 0.23 9.75
CA ALA A 244 -18.86 -0.05 9.47
C ALA A 244 -18.70 -1.00 8.27
N VAL A 245 -19.46 -2.09 8.21
CA VAL A 245 -19.38 -3.09 7.13
C VAL A 245 -19.99 -2.57 5.84
N SER A 246 -21.06 -1.77 5.91
CA SER A 246 -21.73 -1.15 4.76
C SER A 246 -21.08 0.18 4.36
N SER A 247 -19.86 0.46 4.83
CA SER A 247 -19.13 1.67 4.45
C SER A 247 -18.91 1.73 2.93
N PRO A 248 -19.15 2.86 2.25
CA PRO A 248 -18.89 3.02 0.82
C PRO A 248 -17.44 2.72 0.42
N LEU A 249 -16.53 2.77 1.39
CA LEU A 249 -15.12 2.38 1.19
C LEU A 249 -14.92 0.87 1.04
N LEU A 250 -15.90 0.07 1.49
CA LEU A 250 -15.92 -1.40 1.39
C LEU A 250 -16.87 -1.91 0.30
N GLU A 251 -17.71 -1.04 -0.29
CA GLU A 251 -18.84 -1.43 -1.16
C GLU A 251 -18.45 -2.26 -2.39
N ASP A 252 -17.30 -1.96 -3.00
CA ASP A 252 -16.84 -2.65 -4.22
C ASP A 252 -16.07 -3.95 -3.92
N ILE A 253 -15.99 -4.39 -2.64
CA ILE A 253 -15.10 -5.46 -2.22
C ILE A 253 -15.88 -6.56 -1.56
N ASN A 254 -15.64 -7.76 -2.04
CA ASN A 254 -16.14 -8.96 -1.39
C ASN A 254 -15.26 -9.27 -0.16
N LEU A 255 -15.74 -8.91 1.03
CA LEU A 255 -15.08 -9.21 2.31
C LEU A 255 -14.88 -10.72 2.53
N ALA A 256 -15.68 -11.57 1.86
CA ALA A 256 -15.48 -13.02 1.88
C ALA A 256 -14.13 -13.47 1.28
N GLY A 257 -13.37 -12.55 0.65
CA GLY A 257 -12.01 -12.81 0.19
C GLY A 257 -10.91 -12.30 1.13
N ALA A 258 -11.27 -11.74 2.29
CA ALA A 258 -10.30 -11.28 3.28
C ALA A 258 -9.68 -12.47 4.02
N HIS A 259 -8.34 -12.46 4.16
CA HIS A 259 -7.61 -13.44 4.96
C HIS A 259 -7.45 -13.03 6.41
N GLY A 260 -7.44 -11.73 6.69
CA GLY A 260 -7.39 -11.16 8.04
C GLY A 260 -8.45 -10.09 8.23
N ILE A 261 -9.07 -10.07 9.40
CA ILE A 261 -10.03 -9.04 9.80
C ILE A 261 -9.68 -8.57 11.20
N LEU A 262 -9.40 -7.28 11.33
CA LEU A 262 -9.17 -6.62 12.60
C LEU A 262 -10.39 -5.75 12.94
N VAL A 263 -10.97 -5.94 14.11
CA VAL A 263 -12.14 -5.20 14.59
C VAL A 263 -11.79 -4.46 15.87
N ASN A 264 -11.96 -3.16 15.85
CA ASN A 264 -11.88 -2.31 17.03
C ASN A 264 -13.27 -1.85 17.45
N VAL A 265 -13.66 -2.16 18.67
CA VAL A 265 -14.89 -1.68 19.30
C VAL A 265 -14.53 -0.66 20.37
N SER A 266 -14.70 0.63 20.07
CA SER A 266 -14.47 1.72 21.03
C SER A 266 -15.81 2.15 21.63
N ALA A 267 -15.91 2.15 22.95
CA ALA A 267 -17.13 2.51 23.67
C ALA A 267 -16.81 3.04 25.06
N GLY A 268 -17.81 3.65 25.72
CA GLY A 268 -17.71 4.04 27.13
C GLY A 268 -17.70 2.85 28.09
N MET A 269 -17.69 3.18 29.39
CA MET A 269 -17.76 2.18 30.47
C MET A 269 -19.09 1.41 30.51
N ASP A 270 -20.04 1.81 29.72
CA ASP A 270 -21.42 1.30 29.61
C ASP A 270 -21.55 0.18 28.53
N LEU A 271 -20.44 -0.26 27.92
CA LEU A 271 -20.47 -1.34 26.94
C LEU A 271 -20.86 -2.68 27.59
N SER A 272 -21.93 -3.28 27.08
CA SER A 272 -22.39 -4.58 27.55
C SER A 272 -21.74 -5.73 26.76
N ILE A 273 -21.67 -6.91 27.40
CA ILE A 273 -21.17 -8.12 26.74
C ILE A 273 -22.04 -8.55 25.55
N GLY A 274 -23.37 -8.26 25.66
CA GLY A 274 -24.30 -8.53 24.55
C GLY A 274 -24.02 -7.68 23.34
N GLU A 275 -23.74 -6.39 23.52
CA GLU A 275 -23.36 -5.49 22.42
C GLU A 275 -22.06 -5.93 21.75
N PHE A 276 -21.06 -6.33 22.52
CA PHE A 276 -19.80 -6.88 21.98
C PHE A 276 -20.03 -8.15 21.14
N GLN A 277 -20.86 -9.09 21.66
CA GLN A 277 -21.19 -10.31 20.92
C GLN A 277 -21.95 -10.01 19.62
N GLU A 278 -22.84 -9.03 19.64
CA GLU A 278 -23.60 -8.62 18.45
C GLU A 278 -22.69 -8.07 17.36
N VAL A 279 -21.71 -7.20 17.70
CA VAL A 279 -20.69 -6.73 16.74
C VAL A 279 -19.92 -7.90 16.16
N GLY A 280 -19.43 -8.84 16.99
CA GLY A 280 -18.67 -10.00 16.55
C GLY A 280 -19.47 -10.90 15.60
N GLN A 281 -20.77 -11.09 15.84
CA GLN A 281 -21.64 -11.89 14.98
C GLN A 281 -21.86 -11.23 13.62
N ILE A 282 -22.07 -9.91 13.59
CA ILE A 282 -22.24 -9.17 12.34
C ILE A 282 -20.97 -9.27 11.49
N VAL A 283 -19.80 -8.99 12.06
CA VAL A 283 -18.54 -9.07 11.32
C VAL A 283 -18.26 -10.48 10.78
N LYS A 284 -18.54 -11.53 11.57
CA LYS A 284 -18.37 -12.91 11.14
C LYS A 284 -19.23 -13.29 9.93
N GLN A 285 -20.37 -12.69 9.73
CA GLN A 285 -21.22 -12.95 8.56
C GLN A 285 -20.59 -12.53 7.24
N PHE A 286 -19.63 -11.60 7.30
CA PHE A 286 -18.92 -11.07 6.15
C PHE A 286 -17.51 -11.65 5.99
N ALA A 287 -17.00 -12.33 7.03
CA ALA A 287 -15.71 -13.00 7.01
C ALA A 287 -15.78 -14.33 6.24
N SER A 288 -14.67 -14.73 5.61
CA SER A 288 -14.54 -16.13 5.14
C SER A 288 -14.34 -17.08 6.33
N ASP A 289 -14.69 -18.37 6.14
CA ASP A 289 -14.48 -19.38 7.19
C ASP A 289 -13.00 -19.55 7.57
N ASP A 290 -12.09 -19.25 6.65
CA ASP A 290 -10.64 -19.36 6.83
C ASP A 290 -9.98 -18.04 7.31
N ALA A 291 -10.75 -16.96 7.51
CA ALA A 291 -10.20 -15.67 7.91
C ALA A 291 -9.77 -15.64 9.37
N THR A 292 -8.59 -15.08 9.64
CA THR A 292 -8.17 -14.75 11.00
C THR A 292 -8.89 -13.50 11.47
N VAL A 293 -9.82 -13.64 12.43
CA VAL A 293 -10.58 -12.51 12.98
C VAL A 293 -10.08 -12.16 14.36
N VAL A 294 -9.56 -10.96 14.51
CA VAL A 294 -9.11 -10.40 15.80
C VAL A 294 -10.06 -9.27 16.19
N VAL A 295 -10.67 -9.39 17.37
CA VAL A 295 -11.62 -8.39 17.89
C VAL A 295 -11.10 -7.86 19.22
N GLY A 296 -10.87 -6.56 19.28
CA GLY A 296 -10.46 -5.88 20.50
C GLY A 296 -11.46 -4.81 20.95
N THR A 297 -11.34 -4.44 22.22
CA THR A 297 -12.16 -3.35 22.79
C THR A 297 -11.28 -2.24 23.32
N VAL A 298 -11.71 -1.01 23.14
CA VAL A 298 -11.09 0.19 23.72
C VAL A 298 -12.12 0.93 24.55
N ILE A 299 -11.78 1.19 25.79
CA ILE A 299 -12.66 2.00 26.66
C ILE A 299 -12.25 3.45 26.56
N ASP A 300 -13.19 4.27 26.07
CA ASP A 300 -13.03 5.70 25.95
C ASP A 300 -14.12 6.40 26.78
N PRO A 301 -13.79 7.06 27.89
CA PRO A 301 -14.77 7.75 28.74
C PRO A 301 -15.55 8.84 28.02
N GLU A 302 -15.02 9.38 26.92
CA GLU A 302 -15.69 10.42 26.14
C GLU A 302 -16.83 9.86 25.27
N LEU A 303 -16.84 8.55 25.01
CA LEU A 303 -17.86 7.84 24.21
C LEU A 303 -19.06 7.37 25.04
N SER A 304 -19.48 8.12 26.06
CA SER A 304 -20.67 7.77 26.85
C SER A 304 -21.90 7.64 25.96
N ASN A 305 -22.62 6.51 26.08
CA ASN A 305 -23.80 6.17 25.26
C ASN A 305 -23.53 6.08 23.74
N GLN A 306 -22.28 5.94 23.32
CA GLN A 306 -21.90 5.79 21.92
C GLN A 306 -20.99 4.56 21.74
N VAL A 307 -21.16 3.86 20.63
CA VAL A 307 -20.26 2.78 20.19
C VAL A 307 -19.70 3.16 18.83
N ARG A 308 -18.39 3.04 18.68
CA ARG A 308 -17.68 3.17 17.40
C ARG A 308 -17.05 1.82 17.06
N VAL A 309 -17.35 1.33 15.87
CA VAL A 309 -16.79 0.09 15.34
C VAL A 309 -15.91 0.44 14.14
N THR A 310 -14.66 0.00 14.16
CA THR A 310 -13.75 0.10 13.02
C THR A 310 -13.37 -1.31 12.59
N VAL A 311 -13.60 -1.61 11.32
CA VAL A 311 -13.27 -2.90 10.70
C VAL A 311 -12.17 -2.68 9.66
N VAL A 312 -11.08 -3.43 9.76
CA VAL A 312 -10.02 -3.46 8.76
C VAL A 312 -9.93 -4.88 8.20
N ALA A 313 -10.13 -5.02 6.90
CA ALA A 313 -10.02 -6.28 6.19
C ALA A 313 -8.71 -6.29 5.38
N THR A 314 -7.88 -7.31 5.55
CA THR A 314 -6.55 -7.45 4.93
C THR A 314 -6.47 -8.69 4.05
N GLY A 315 -5.43 -8.74 3.20
CA GLY A 315 -5.24 -9.86 2.28
C GLY A 315 -6.22 -9.88 1.10
N LEU A 316 -6.87 -8.76 0.82
CA LEU A 316 -7.82 -8.62 -0.29
C LEU A 316 -7.09 -8.63 -1.64
N GLY A 317 -7.73 -9.24 -2.68
CA GLY A 317 -7.19 -9.24 -4.04
C GLY A 317 -6.11 -10.30 -4.30
N ARG A 318 -5.80 -11.17 -3.36
CA ARG A 318 -5.13 -12.42 -3.69
C ARG A 318 -6.12 -13.25 -4.52
N VAL A 319 -5.94 -13.27 -5.83
CA VAL A 319 -6.44 -14.39 -6.63
C VAL A 319 -5.86 -15.61 -5.94
N ALA A 320 -6.72 -16.46 -5.37
CA ALA A 320 -6.29 -17.73 -4.79
C ALA A 320 -5.34 -18.36 -5.81
N ALA A 321 -4.05 -18.40 -5.50
CA ALA A 321 -3.08 -19.08 -6.33
C ALA A 321 -3.66 -20.50 -6.40
N ALA A 322 -4.22 -20.84 -7.56
CA ALA A 322 -4.88 -22.10 -7.80
C ALA A 322 -3.99 -23.16 -7.16
N ALA A 323 -4.51 -23.83 -6.15
CA ALA A 323 -3.79 -24.82 -5.37
C ALA A 323 -3.00 -25.65 -6.38
N ARG A 324 -1.67 -25.53 -6.36
CA ARG A 324 -0.84 -26.36 -7.25
C ARG A 324 -1.31 -27.77 -6.99
N PRO A 325 -1.85 -28.47 -8.01
CA PRO A 325 -2.25 -29.85 -7.80
C PRO A 325 -1.05 -30.55 -7.16
N PRO A 326 -1.23 -31.32 -6.08
CA PRO A 326 -0.14 -31.99 -5.42
C PRO A 326 0.68 -32.69 -6.51
N LEU A 327 1.99 -32.41 -6.56
CA LEU A 327 2.91 -33.08 -7.46
C LEU A 327 2.63 -34.58 -7.30
N ALA A 328 2.02 -35.17 -8.33
CA ALA A 328 1.74 -36.59 -8.33
C ALA A 328 3.05 -37.30 -8.01
N ALA A 329 3.05 -38.10 -6.93
CA ALA A 329 4.18 -38.92 -6.56
C ALA A 329 4.65 -39.69 -7.81
N PRO A 330 5.97 -39.92 -7.99
CA PRO A 330 6.48 -40.63 -9.13
C PRO A 330 5.78 -41.99 -9.18
N ARG A 331 4.94 -42.20 -10.20
CA ARG A 331 4.39 -43.52 -10.47
C ARG A 331 5.55 -44.43 -10.83
N GLU A 332 5.77 -45.45 -10.02
CA GLU A 332 6.65 -46.57 -10.37
C GLU A 332 6.29 -47.05 -11.76
N ARG A 333 7.25 -47.06 -12.65
CA ARG A 333 7.07 -47.57 -14.03
C ARG A 333 7.00 -49.09 -13.95
N GLU A 334 5.83 -49.66 -14.15
CA GLU A 334 5.75 -51.06 -14.48
C GLU A 334 6.43 -51.33 -15.84
N PRO A 335 7.13 -52.47 -16.01
CA PRO A 335 7.80 -52.78 -17.24
C PRO A 335 6.78 -53.13 -18.33
N LEU A 336 6.67 -52.31 -19.35
CA LEU A 336 5.86 -52.55 -20.54
C LEU A 336 6.42 -53.72 -21.34
N GLY A 337 5.64 -54.79 -21.35
CA GLY A 337 5.83 -55.90 -22.25
C GLY A 337 5.78 -55.46 -23.74
N ALA A 338 6.61 -56.11 -24.51
CA ALA A 338 6.78 -55.93 -25.96
C ALA A 338 5.46 -55.94 -26.71
N ARG A 339 5.15 -54.87 -27.43
CA ARG A 339 4.17 -54.83 -28.50
C ARG A 339 4.80 -54.36 -29.79
N GLU A 340 4.55 -55.10 -30.82
CA GLU A 340 5.08 -54.99 -32.18
C GLU A 340 4.90 -53.59 -32.78
N ARG A 341 5.91 -53.17 -33.53
CA ARG A 341 5.97 -51.94 -34.32
C ARG A 341 5.04 -52.04 -35.53
N ASP A 342 4.13 -51.13 -35.65
CA ASP A 342 3.53 -50.78 -36.91
C ASP A 342 4.17 -49.44 -37.40
N THR A 343 4.88 -49.55 -38.54
CA THR A 343 5.64 -48.50 -39.14
C THR A 343 4.80 -47.72 -40.11
N ARG A 344 4.36 -46.51 -39.75
CA ARG A 344 3.97 -45.48 -40.72
C ARG A 344 4.46 -44.10 -40.22
N GLY A 345 5.47 -43.61 -40.87
CA GLY A 345 5.91 -42.30 -41.23
C GLY A 345 5.52 -41.11 -40.32
N VAL A 346 6.43 -40.81 -39.37
CA VAL A 346 6.56 -39.43 -38.82
C VAL A 346 8.05 -39.12 -38.81
N GLU A 347 8.47 -38.13 -39.58
CA GLU A 347 9.86 -37.68 -39.59
C GLU A 347 10.28 -37.15 -38.22
N PRO A 348 11.47 -37.45 -37.72
CA PRO A 348 11.96 -36.96 -36.44
C PRO A 348 12.31 -35.51 -36.53
N MET A 349 11.77 -34.69 -35.66
CA MET A 349 12.11 -33.29 -35.46
C MET A 349 13.59 -33.18 -35.05
N ARG A 350 14.41 -32.60 -35.94
CA ARG A 350 15.84 -32.45 -35.79
C ARG A 350 16.15 -31.31 -34.80
N VAL A 351 16.56 -31.65 -33.59
CA VAL A 351 17.08 -30.66 -32.62
C VAL A 351 18.40 -30.16 -33.12
N VAL A 352 18.44 -28.96 -33.69
CA VAL A 352 19.69 -28.30 -34.09
C VAL A 352 20.35 -27.76 -32.82
N ARG A 353 21.33 -28.47 -32.29
CA ARG A 353 22.28 -27.93 -31.31
C ARG A 353 23.16 -26.91 -32.02
N ARG A 354 23.03 -25.64 -31.69
CA ARG A 354 23.99 -24.60 -32.13
C ARG A 354 25.38 -24.92 -31.53
N ALA A 355 26.37 -25.00 -32.39
CA ALA A 355 27.75 -25.09 -31.98
C ALA A 355 28.18 -23.79 -31.27
N PRO A 356 29.17 -23.84 -30.36
CA PRO A 356 29.71 -22.63 -29.75
C PRO A 356 30.27 -21.68 -30.82
N LEU A 357 30.02 -20.39 -30.65
CA LEU A 357 30.44 -19.31 -31.54
C LEU A 357 31.96 -19.31 -31.69
N SER A 358 32.46 -19.23 -32.94
CA SER A 358 33.89 -19.12 -33.24
C SER A 358 34.37 -17.69 -33.02
N SER A 359 35.70 -17.50 -32.91
CA SER A 359 36.29 -16.16 -32.73
C SER A 359 35.97 -15.18 -33.88
N SER A 360 35.63 -15.69 -35.06
CA SER A 360 35.18 -14.87 -36.20
C SER A 360 33.76 -14.32 -36.01
N ASP A 361 32.92 -14.97 -35.20
CA ASP A 361 31.56 -14.51 -34.95
C ASP A 361 31.52 -13.32 -33.98
N TYR A 362 32.54 -13.18 -33.15
CA TYR A 362 32.71 -12.02 -32.25
C TYR A 362 33.10 -10.75 -33.00
N ALA A 363 33.85 -10.83 -34.09
CA ALA A 363 34.19 -9.68 -34.91
C ALA A 363 32.99 -9.02 -35.62
N ALA A 364 31.88 -9.78 -35.76
CA ALA A 364 30.60 -9.23 -36.27
C ALA A 364 29.83 -8.43 -35.22
N LEU A 365 30.19 -8.56 -33.94
CA LEU A 365 29.54 -7.83 -32.84
C LEU A 365 30.09 -6.41 -32.61
N ASP A 366 31.26 -6.10 -33.20
CA ASP A 366 31.85 -4.75 -33.13
C ASP A 366 31.22 -3.75 -34.09
N LYS A 367 30.29 -4.20 -34.94
CA LYS A 367 29.54 -3.29 -35.82
C LYS A 367 28.32 -2.72 -35.14
N PRO A 368 28.00 -1.41 -35.35
CA PRO A 368 26.80 -0.76 -34.78
C PRO A 368 25.51 -1.52 -35.10
N THR A 369 24.57 -1.54 -34.15
CA THR A 369 23.31 -2.32 -34.21
C THR A 369 22.48 -2.06 -35.47
N VAL A 370 22.52 -0.84 -35.99
CA VAL A 370 21.82 -0.43 -37.22
C VAL A 370 22.33 -1.20 -38.45
N GLN A 371 23.62 -1.57 -38.51
CA GLN A 371 24.17 -2.33 -39.61
C GLN A 371 23.94 -3.84 -39.49
N ARG A 372 23.66 -4.34 -38.26
CA ARG A 372 23.35 -5.76 -38.00
C ARG A 372 21.93 -6.15 -38.39
N GLN A 373 20.98 -5.24 -38.32
CA GLN A 373 19.59 -5.48 -38.71
C GLN A 373 19.38 -5.60 -40.24
N ARG A 374 20.34 -5.10 -41.04
CA ARG A 374 20.28 -5.24 -42.50
C ARG A 374 20.71 -6.63 -43.02
N ALA A 375 21.28 -7.48 -42.19
CA ALA A 375 21.81 -8.80 -42.60
C ALA A 375 20.83 -9.97 -42.37
N VAL A 376 19.67 -9.73 -41.72
CA VAL A 376 18.63 -10.73 -41.47
C VAL A 376 17.32 -10.18 -42.07
N GLY A 377 17.26 -10.15 -43.38
CA GLY A 377 16.08 -9.72 -44.13
C GLY A 377 15.37 -10.89 -44.77
N ASP A 378 14.10 -11.04 -44.48
CA ASP A 378 13.10 -11.71 -45.27
C ASP A 378 12.93 -10.95 -46.59
N GLY A 379 13.61 -11.38 -47.62
CA GLY A 379 13.38 -11.31 -49.05
C GLY A 379 12.64 -10.15 -49.75
N LEU A 380 12.36 -9.04 -49.08
CA LEU A 380 11.73 -7.86 -49.65
C LEU A 380 12.75 -6.72 -49.81
N ARG A 381 13.27 -6.56 -51.00
CA ARG A 381 14.08 -5.39 -51.41
C ARG A 381 13.18 -4.16 -51.44
N ALA A 382 13.40 -3.22 -50.53
CA ALA A 382 13.05 -1.82 -50.73
C ALA A 382 14.36 -1.07 -51.04
N GLU A 383 14.54 -0.67 -52.29
CA GLU A 383 15.53 0.32 -52.68
C GLU A 383 15.07 1.67 -52.11
N SER A 384 15.72 2.17 -51.08
CA SER A 384 15.60 3.57 -50.67
C SER A 384 16.86 4.30 -51.10
N ASP A 385 16.66 5.31 -51.90
CA ASP A 385 17.68 6.23 -52.41
C ASP A 385 18.43 6.91 -51.24
N PRO A 386 19.75 7.17 -51.43
CA PRO A 386 20.54 7.85 -50.40
C PRO A 386 20.24 9.34 -50.23
N GLU A 387 19.36 9.93 -51.03
CA GLU A 387 19.03 11.36 -50.95
C GLU A 387 17.96 11.73 -49.90
N GLU A 388 17.17 10.78 -49.36
CA GLU A 388 16.16 11.08 -48.34
C GLU A 388 16.71 11.34 -46.91
N LEU A 389 18.03 11.21 -46.71
CA LEU A 389 18.67 11.51 -45.42
C LEU A 389 19.04 13.00 -45.24
N LEU A 390 18.72 13.85 -46.17
CA LEU A 390 19.06 15.28 -46.15
C LEU A 390 17.98 16.18 -45.53
N ASP A 391 16.79 15.66 -45.22
CA ASP A 391 15.67 16.44 -44.68
C ASP A 391 15.57 16.49 -43.15
N ILE A 392 16.64 16.16 -42.44
CA ILE A 392 16.69 16.32 -40.96
C ILE A 392 17.01 17.79 -40.67
N PRO A 393 16.11 18.52 -39.95
CA PRO A 393 16.33 19.92 -39.57
C PRO A 393 17.65 20.13 -38.86
N ALA A 394 18.36 21.21 -39.18
CA ALA A 394 19.73 21.49 -38.72
C ALA A 394 19.91 21.54 -37.19
N PHE A 395 18.82 21.73 -36.41
CA PHE A 395 18.87 21.74 -34.94
C PHE A 395 19.00 20.35 -34.33
N LEU A 396 18.62 19.28 -35.05
CA LEU A 396 18.77 17.90 -34.58
C LEU A 396 20.17 17.30 -34.88
N ARG A 397 20.98 18.00 -35.70
CA ARG A 397 22.34 17.54 -36.02
C ARG A 397 23.37 17.83 -34.93
N ARG A 398 23.06 18.70 -33.94
CA ARG A 398 23.99 19.07 -32.86
C ARG A 398 23.95 18.20 -31.61
N GLN A 399 23.14 17.14 -31.61
CA GLN A 399 23.04 16.20 -30.45
C GLN A 399 23.71 14.84 -30.72
N ALA A 400 24.47 14.70 -31.77
CA ALA A 400 25.12 13.44 -32.14
C ALA A 400 26.67 13.50 -32.18
N ASP A 401 27.27 14.55 -31.57
CA ASP A 401 28.73 14.64 -31.32
C ASP A 401 29.01 14.59 -29.83
#